data_e9d717ecd7f41a11a1831bb8d7e83a42
#
_entry.id   e9d717ecd7f41a11a1831bb8d7e83a42
#
_cell.length_a   1.000
_cell.length_b   1.000
_cell.length_c   1.000
_cell.angle_alpha   90.00
_cell.angle_beta   90.00
_cell.angle_gamma   90.00
#
_symmetry.space_group_name_H-M   'P 1'
#
loop_
_entity.id
_entity.type
_entity.pdbx_description
1 polymer ?
#
loop_
_entity_poly.entity_id
_entity_poly.type
_entity_poly.pdbx_seq_one_letter_code
_entity_poly.pdbx_strand_id
1 'polypeptide(L)'
;MKTLVNIFDAQEPLAAYLFLKQYYEEGDRLMFISTREDRNAVAPYAALFQIPDTMIDYIWFRRSEDSYIYERICRHLRSRVPSSATYWVNLAGGTRYLALAVQHLFATYNAKFFYVQTRENVIVSSVFDDNVSDNDDIVEPIRYRMSLAEYFKLNGLNHDLHSNRHTPIRTSDDAGRIFDCFKRRHLSHRAFSAIEQLRLQYRGTRHPLAIRDIMFGSPHRREAVPGIRELLAAFGFVPEQPDQLSPKEIDYLTGGWFEEWVYYRLLELVSPQQIALGVRIFRPGSQHNNELDVVFIKANTLFVVECKTGVATDHMFNEIVYKVSALKEVILGMACHSYIFTLKNDYDHRLAHVSEMMGVKLCPKGTLVNPDLLNKVADQMCLISHETD
;
A
#
# COMPACT_ATOMS: atom_id res chain seq x y z
N MET A 1 -7.88 -2.67 -34.41
CA MET A 1 -7.11 -3.75 -33.72
C MET A 1 -5.65 -3.37 -33.73
N LYS A 2 -5.06 -3.17 -32.58
CA LYS A 2 -3.65 -2.85 -32.36
C LYS A 2 -3.01 -3.90 -31.44
N THR A 3 -1.70 -3.93 -31.36
CA THR A 3 -0.98 -4.74 -30.37
C THR A 3 -0.37 -3.81 -29.34
N LEU A 4 -0.78 -4.00 -28.07
CA LEU A 4 -0.23 -3.28 -26.93
C LEU A 4 0.99 -4.03 -26.41
N VAL A 5 2.15 -3.44 -26.57
CA VAL A 5 3.45 -4.02 -26.20
C VAL A 5 3.88 -3.45 -24.86
N ASN A 6 4.24 -4.32 -23.91
CA ASN A 6 4.76 -3.92 -22.63
C ASN A 6 6.11 -4.55 -22.36
N ILE A 7 7.09 -3.74 -22.04
CA ILE A 7 8.31 -4.23 -21.40
C ILE A 7 7.91 -4.57 -19.96
N PHE A 8 8.03 -5.86 -19.61
CA PHE A 8 7.44 -6.38 -18.40
C PHE A 8 8.49 -6.76 -17.36
N ASP A 9 8.34 -6.23 -16.16
CA ASP A 9 9.03 -6.67 -14.96
C ASP A 9 8.00 -7.14 -13.92
N ALA A 10 8.11 -8.42 -13.52
CA ALA A 10 7.24 -8.99 -12.50
C ALA A 10 7.38 -8.33 -11.12
N GLN A 11 8.46 -7.58 -10.87
CA GLN A 11 8.66 -6.82 -9.63
C GLN A 11 7.98 -5.45 -9.67
N GLU A 12 7.70 -4.92 -10.87
CA GLU A 12 7.06 -3.62 -11.08
C GLU A 12 5.91 -3.73 -12.08
N PRO A 13 4.85 -4.49 -11.77
CA PRO A 13 3.78 -4.77 -12.72
C PRO A 13 2.86 -3.57 -12.98
N LEU A 14 2.92 -2.53 -12.15
CA LEU A 14 1.97 -1.41 -12.14
C LEU A 14 1.98 -0.61 -13.45
N ALA A 15 3.16 -0.30 -13.99
CA ALA A 15 3.26 0.49 -15.22
C ALA A 15 2.56 -0.18 -16.42
N ALA A 16 2.79 -1.49 -16.61
CA ALA A 16 2.11 -2.26 -17.65
C ALA A 16 0.59 -2.30 -17.43
N TYR A 17 0.15 -2.46 -16.19
CA TYR A 17 -1.27 -2.50 -15.85
C TYR A 17 -1.98 -1.18 -16.16
N LEU A 18 -1.41 -0.05 -15.73
CA LEU A 18 -1.99 1.28 -15.94
C LEU A 18 -2.02 1.64 -17.43
N PHE A 19 -0.97 1.30 -18.19
CA PHE A 19 -0.95 1.47 -19.64
C PHE A 19 -2.11 0.70 -20.30
N LEU A 20 -2.29 -0.56 -19.93
CA LEU A 20 -3.37 -1.38 -20.49
C LEU A 20 -4.75 -0.85 -20.08
N LYS A 21 -4.94 -0.41 -18.84
CA LYS A 21 -6.21 0.18 -18.39
C LYS A 21 -6.57 1.48 -19.11
N GLN A 22 -5.55 2.23 -19.57
CA GLN A 22 -5.77 3.48 -20.31
C GLN A 22 -6.10 3.24 -21.79
N TYR A 23 -5.50 2.22 -22.43
CA TYR A 23 -5.47 2.12 -23.89
C TYR A 23 -5.99 0.80 -24.47
N TYR A 24 -6.22 -0.23 -23.65
CA TYR A 24 -6.76 -1.49 -24.14
C TYR A 24 -8.22 -1.35 -24.56
N GLU A 25 -8.53 -1.86 -25.76
CA GLU A 25 -9.88 -1.99 -26.29
C GLU A 25 -10.15 -3.45 -26.62
N GLU A 26 -11.43 -3.86 -26.56
CA GLU A 26 -11.81 -5.23 -26.89
C GLU A 26 -11.37 -5.63 -28.31
N GLY A 27 -10.70 -6.78 -28.41
CA GLY A 27 -10.14 -7.28 -29.66
C GLY A 27 -8.69 -6.90 -29.90
N ASP A 28 -8.06 -6.04 -29.06
CA ASP A 28 -6.62 -5.77 -29.14
C ASP A 28 -5.80 -6.95 -28.63
N ARG A 29 -4.59 -7.11 -29.18
CA ARG A 29 -3.62 -8.11 -28.70
C ARG A 29 -2.69 -7.52 -27.66
N LEU A 30 -2.25 -8.36 -26.74
CA LEU A 30 -1.23 -8.01 -25.76
C LEU A 30 0.08 -8.71 -26.08
N MET A 31 1.19 -8.00 -25.92
CA MET A 31 2.53 -8.57 -26.05
C MET A 31 3.36 -8.14 -24.84
N PHE A 32 3.88 -9.10 -24.10
CA PHE A 32 4.78 -8.87 -22.99
C PHE A 32 6.20 -9.29 -23.36
N ILE A 33 7.16 -8.40 -23.14
CA ILE A 33 8.57 -8.63 -23.42
C ILE A 33 9.34 -8.56 -22.11
N SER A 34 10.01 -9.65 -21.70
CA SER A 34 10.68 -9.76 -20.42
C SER A 34 12.06 -10.41 -20.49
N THR A 35 12.90 -10.13 -19.51
CA THR A 35 14.19 -10.83 -19.31
C THR A 35 14.07 -12.05 -18.37
N ARG A 36 12.86 -12.45 -17.99
CA ARG A 36 12.58 -13.59 -17.11
C ARG A 36 11.67 -14.60 -17.77
N GLU A 37 11.95 -15.88 -17.56
CA GLU A 37 11.13 -17.01 -17.99
C GLU A 37 9.96 -17.26 -17.02
N ASP A 38 9.20 -16.25 -16.70
CA ASP A 38 8.05 -16.41 -15.82
C ASP A 38 6.75 -15.96 -16.50
N ARG A 39 6.23 -16.87 -17.34
CA ARG A 39 4.94 -16.64 -17.99
C ARG A 39 3.79 -16.52 -16.98
N ASN A 40 3.90 -17.14 -15.80
CA ASN A 40 2.86 -17.05 -14.78
C ASN A 40 2.71 -15.63 -14.21
N ALA A 41 3.76 -14.81 -14.30
CA ALA A 41 3.70 -13.42 -13.86
C ALA A 41 2.74 -12.56 -14.69
N VAL A 42 2.37 -12.97 -15.91
CA VAL A 42 1.36 -12.27 -16.74
C VAL A 42 -0.06 -12.82 -16.55
N ALA A 43 -0.24 -13.92 -15.83
CA ALA A 43 -1.56 -14.50 -15.57
C ALA A 43 -2.54 -13.53 -14.86
N PRO A 44 -2.12 -12.66 -13.92
CA PRO A 44 -3.01 -11.66 -13.34
C PRO A 44 -3.62 -10.72 -14.38
N TYR A 45 -2.90 -10.39 -15.47
CA TYR A 45 -3.42 -9.52 -16.53
C TYR A 45 -4.53 -10.21 -17.32
N ALA A 46 -4.32 -11.47 -17.73
CA ALA A 46 -5.35 -12.25 -18.41
C ALA A 46 -6.65 -12.28 -17.60
N ALA A 47 -6.54 -12.51 -16.28
CA ALA A 47 -7.69 -12.57 -15.38
C ALA A 47 -8.34 -11.19 -15.12
N LEU A 48 -7.55 -10.11 -14.99
CA LEU A 48 -8.06 -8.77 -14.71
C LEU A 48 -8.69 -8.09 -15.93
N PHE A 49 -8.24 -8.44 -17.13
CA PHE A 49 -8.78 -7.93 -18.40
C PHE A 49 -9.73 -8.89 -19.10
N GLN A 50 -9.89 -10.11 -18.58
CA GLN A 50 -10.71 -11.17 -19.16
C GLN A 50 -10.32 -11.49 -20.61
N ILE A 51 -9.02 -11.50 -20.89
CA ILE A 51 -8.47 -11.72 -22.23
C ILE A 51 -8.09 -13.20 -22.39
N PRO A 52 -8.49 -13.85 -23.49
CA PRO A 52 -8.07 -15.22 -23.79
C PRO A 52 -6.55 -15.31 -23.96
N ASP A 53 -5.94 -16.38 -23.45
CA ASP A 53 -4.49 -16.63 -23.58
C ASP A 53 -3.98 -16.58 -25.03
N THR A 54 -4.84 -16.90 -26.00
CA THR A 54 -4.54 -16.84 -27.44
C THR A 54 -4.31 -15.43 -27.96
N MET A 55 -4.74 -14.40 -27.21
CA MET A 55 -4.55 -13.00 -27.54
C MET A 55 -3.36 -12.38 -26.79
N ILE A 56 -2.60 -13.19 -26.05
CA ILE A 56 -1.45 -12.76 -25.25
C ILE A 56 -0.18 -13.42 -25.77
N ASP A 57 0.72 -12.63 -26.31
CA ASP A 57 2.05 -13.05 -26.70
C ASP A 57 3.05 -12.75 -25.57
N TYR A 58 3.89 -13.72 -25.24
CA TYR A 58 4.95 -13.56 -24.24
C TYR A 58 6.30 -13.90 -24.87
N ILE A 59 7.16 -12.89 -24.96
CA ILE A 59 8.54 -13.01 -25.48
C ILE A 59 9.49 -12.82 -24.30
N TRP A 60 10.34 -13.82 -24.06
CA TRP A 60 11.30 -13.76 -22.97
C TRP A 60 12.70 -14.11 -23.43
N PHE A 61 13.67 -13.57 -22.74
CA PHE A 61 15.10 -13.81 -22.96
C PHE A 61 15.67 -14.60 -21.80
N ARG A 62 16.42 -15.68 -22.09
CA ARG A 62 17.14 -16.38 -21.04
C ARG A 62 18.11 -15.43 -20.34
N ARG A 63 18.27 -15.55 -19.02
CA ARG A 63 19.28 -14.86 -18.20
C ARG A 63 20.74 -15.16 -18.58
N SER A 64 20.98 -15.84 -19.70
CA SER A 64 22.28 -16.05 -20.29
C SER A 64 22.80 -14.73 -20.89
N GLU A 65 24.06 -14.71 -21.30
CA GLU A 65 24.77 -13.59 -21.93
C GLU A 65 23.96 -12.85 -23.04
N ASP A 66 22.94 -13.54 -23.61
CA ASP A 66 22.12 -13.03 -24.69
C ASP A 66 21.18 -11.86 -24.27
N SER A 67 20.78 -11.78 -23.00
CA SER A 67 19.86 -10.74 -22.51
C SER A 67 20.53 -9.38 -22.29
N TYR A 68 21.85 -9.31 -22.40
CA TYR A 68 22.64 -8.08 -22.22
C TYR A 68 23.30 -7.61 -23.51
N ILE A 69 23.12 -8.33 -24.62
CA ILE A 69 23.70 -7.97 -25.90
C ILE A 69 22.60 -7.43 -26.81
N TYR A 70 22.62 -6.11 -27.00
CA TYR A 70 21.64 -5.34 -27.78
C TYR A 70 21.30 -5.99 -29.12
N GLU A 71 22.30 -6.37 -29.94
CA GLU A 71 22.06 -6.99 -31.25
C GLU A 71 21.34 -8.34 -31.18
N ARG A 72 21.61 -9.12 -30.14
CA ARG A 72 20.93 -10.42 -29.93
C ARG A 72 19.48 -10.21 -29.54
N ILE A 73 19.18 -9.22 -28.67
CA ILE A 73 17.82 -8.83 -28.34
C ILE A 73 17.06 -8.43 -29.60
N CYS A 74 17.62 -7.52 -30.38
CA CYS A 74 17.00 -7.05 -31.65
C CYS A 74 16.75 -8.20 -32.63
N ARG A 75 17.72 -9.12 -32.80
CA ARG A 75 17.56 -10.29 -33.67
C ARG A 75 16.44 -11.23 -33.20
N HIS A 76 16.38 -11.51 -31.91
CA HIS A 76 15.34 -12.36 -31.34
C HIS A 76 13.95 -11.74 -31.48
N LEU A 77 13.81 -10.44 -31.24
CA LEU A 77 12.54 -9.73 -31.40
C LEU A 77 12.11 -9.73 -32.88
N ARG A 78 13.01 -9.43 -33.84
CA ARG A 78 12.69 -9.44 -35.28
C ARG A 78 12.15 -10.79 -35.74
N SER A 79 12.59 -11.90 -35.18
CA SER A 79 12.12 -13.23 -35.56
C SER A 79 10.73 -13.57 -34.99
N ARG A 80 10.21 -12.77 -34.06
CA ARG A 80 8.97 -13.04 -33.31
C ARG A 80 7.88 -11.99 -33.52
N VAL A 81 8.22 -10.78 -33.93
CA VAL A 81 7.30 -9.65 -34.07
C VAL A 81 6.88 -9.50 -35.52
N PRO A 82 5.58 -9.64 -35.84
CA PRO A 82 5.06 -9.43 -37.22
C PRO A 82 5.25 -7.98 -37.69
N SER A 83 5.60 -7.77 -38.97
CA SER A 83 5.85 -6.41 -39.52
C SER A 83 4.60 -5.66 -39.96
N SER A 84 3.44 -6.35 -40.00
CA SER A 84 2.22 -5.79 -40.63
C SER A 84 1.20 -5.24 -39.63
N ALA A 85 1.54 -5.22 -38.31
CA ALA A 85 0.61 -4.76 -37.26
C ALA A 85 0.91 -3.32 -36.84
N THR A 86 -0.09 -2.67 -36.24
CA THR A 86 0.09 -1.38 -35.53
C THR A 86 0.44 -1.68 -34.06
N TYR A 87 1.48 -1.05 -33.57
CA TYR A 87 2.00 -1.26 -32.22
C TYR A 87 1.89 -0.01 -31.35
N TRP A 88 1.44 -0.21 -30.12
CA TRP A 88 1.50 0.81 -29.05
C TRP A 88 2.42 0.26 -27.97
N VAL A 89 3.58 0.89 -27.81
CA VAL A 89 4.72 0.32 -27.08
C VAL A 89 4.97 1.09 -25.80
N ASN A 90 4.70 0.47 -24.67
CA ASN A 90 5.08 1.00 -23.36
C ASN A 90 6.52 0.60 -23.03
N LEU A 91 7.40 1.59 -22.93
CA LEU A 91 8.82 1.44 -22.61
C LEU A 91 9.12 1.41 -21.11
N ALA A 92 8.12 1.68 -20.25
CA ALA A 92 8.30 1.62 -18.82
C ALA A 92 8.38 0.17 -18.34
N GLY A 93 9.46 -0.17 -17.63
CA GLY A 93 9.73 -1.51 -17.08
C GLY A 93 10.99 -2.16 -17.65
N GLY A 94 11.38 -3.27 -17.03
CA GLY A 94 12.55 -4.05 -17.43
C GLY A 94 13.89 -3.33 -17.33
N THR A 95 14.88 -3.82 -18.07
CA THR A 95 16.22 -3.20 -18.10
C THR A 95 16.32 -2.11 -19.15
N ARG A 96 17.20 -1.12 -18.93
CA ARG A 96 17.46 -0.04 -19.90
C ARG A 96 17.88 -0.58 -21.28
N TYR A 97 18.67 -1.65 -21.33
CA TYR A 97 19.06 -2.29 -22.59
C TYR A 97 17.88 -2.87 -23.35
N LEU A 98 16.94 -3.49 -22.63
CA LEU A 98 15.74 -4.03 -23.23
C LEU A 98 14.87 -2.90 -23.79
N ALA A 99 14.69 -1.81 -23.05
CA ALA A 99 13.93 -0.64 -23.51
C ALA A 99 14.52 -0.04 -24.78
N LEU A 100 15.85 0.17 -24.84
CA LEU A 100 16.53 0.66 -26.03
C LEU A 100 16.39 -0.28 -27.24
N ALA A 101 16.51 -1.59 -27.02
CA ALA A 101 16.38 -2.58 -28.08
C ALA A 101 14.93 -2.66 -28.62
N VAL A 102 13.95 -2.60 -27.75
CA VAL A 102 12.52 -2.55 -28.10
C VAL A 102 12.22 -1.27 -28.88
N GLN A 103 12.64 -0.12 -28.37
CA GLN A 103 12.46 1.17 -29.05
C GLN A 103 13.07 1.15 -30.46
N HIS A 104 14.33 0.74 -30.58
CA HIS A 104 15.02 0.69 -31.89
C HIS A 104 14.31 -0.24 -32.87
N LEU A 105 13.88 -1.42 -32.44
CA LEU A 105 13.17 -2.34 -33.32
C LEU A 105 11.83 -1.76 -33.74
N PHE A 106 11.00 -1.34 -32.79
CA PHE A 106 9.65 -0.87 -33.12
C PHE A 106 9.62 0.45 -33.85
N ALA A 107 10.69 1.27 -33.79
CA ALA A 107 10.84 2.46 -34.65
C ALA A 107 10.87 2.12 -36.14
N THR A 108 11.15 0.87 -36.54
CA THR A 108 11.09 0.41 -37.93
C THR A 108 9.70 -0.11 -38.36
N TYR A 109 8.73 -0.08 -37.45
CA TYR A 109 7.34 -0.50 -37.64
C TYR A 109 6.38 0.68 -37.48
N ASN A 110 5.09 0.49 -37.80
CA ASN A 110 4.06 1.45 -37.47
C ASN A 110 3.78 1.41 -35.95
N ALA A 111 4.57 2.15 -35.18
CA ALA A 111 4.52 2.12 -33.72
C ALA A 111 4.40 3.52 -33.09
N LYS A 112 3.62 3.60 -32.00
CA LYS A 112 3.59 4.74 -31.07
C LYS A 112 4.27 4.33 -29.77
N PHE A 113 5.05 5.23 -29.19
CA PHE A 113 5.78 4.97 -27.98
C PHE A 113 5.18 5.71 -26.80
N PHE A 114 5.16 5.04 -25.64
CA PHE A 114 4.63 5.53 -24.40
C PHE A 114 5.59 5.23 -23.26
N TYR A 115 5.60 6.09 -22.26
CA TYR A 115 6.33 5.89 -21.02
C TYR A 115 5.42 6.20 -19.83
N VAL A 116 5.12 5.17 -19.03
CA VAL A 116 4.26 5.32 -17.84
C VAL A 116 5.12 5.76 -16.66
N GLN A 117 4.85 6.95 -16.16
CA GLN A 117 5.44 7.49 -14.94
C GLN A 117 4.46 7.24 -13.77
N THR A 118 4.66 6.13 -13.09
CA THR A 118 3.72 5.70 -12.04
C THR A 118 3.69 6.63 -10.83
N ARG A 119 4.81 7.31 -10.54
CA ARG A 119 4.92 8.25 -9.41
C ARG A 119 4.13 9.53 -9.67
N GLU A 120 4.26 10.06 -10.86
CA GLU A 120 3.60 11.27 -11.31
C GLU A 120 2.16 11.00 -11.78
N ASN A 121 1.78 9.73 -11.87
CA ASN A 121 0.47 9.26 -12.36
C ASN A 121 0.13 9.77 -13.77
N VAL A 122 1.13 9.82 -14.67
CA VAL A 122 0.99 10.26 -16.05
C VAL A 122 1.55 9.26 -17.04
N ILE A 123 1.13 9.38 -18.30
CA ILE A 123 1.71 8.68 -19.44
C ILE A 123 2.25 9.73 -20.39
N VAL A 124 3.53 9.62 -20.71
CA VAL A 124 4.18 10.43 -21.73
C VAL A 124 4.15 9.67 -23.04
N SER A 125 3.64 10.28 -24.10
CA SER A 125 3.73 9.74 -25.47
C SER A 125 4.61 10.62 -26.32
N SER A 126 5.59 10.01 -26.99
CA SER A 126 6.45 10.69 -27.96
C SER A 126 5.96 10.41 -29.37
N VAL A 127 5.71 11.45 -30.13
CA VAL A 127 5.42 11.36 -31.55
C VAL A 127 6.75 11.53 -32.30
N PHE A 128 7.38 10.40 -32.70
CA PHE A 128 8.51 10.40 -33.59
C PHE A 128 7.99 10.55 -35.06
N ASP A 129 7.54 11.74 -35.42
CA ASP A 129 7.23 12.07 -36.79
C ASP A 129 8.29 13.08 -37.28
N ASP A 130 9.15 12.64 -38.22
CA ASP A 130 10.23 13.45 -38.78
C ASP A 130 9.73 14.74 -39.48
N ASN A 131 8.40 14.88 -39.65
CA ASN A 131 7.79 16.03 -40.35
C ASN A 131 7.14 17.05 -39.41
N VAL A 132 7.13 16.81 -38.09
CA VAL A 132 6.58 17.76 -37.12
C VAL A 132 7.72 18.51 -36.46
N SER A 133 7.78 19.82 -36.71
CA SER A 133 8.84 20.71 -36.22
C SER A 133 8.82 21.02 -34.73
N ASP A 134 7.79 20.56 -33.99
CA ASP A 134 7.65 20.69 -32.55
C ASP A 134 7.44 19.28 -31.96
N ASN A 135 8.55 18.66 -31.52
CA ASN A 135 8.56 17.42 -30.78
C ASN A 135 8.10 17.68 -29.30
N ASP A 136 6.89 18.16 -29.12
CA ASP A 136 6.33 18.26 -27.78
C ASP A 136 5.83 16.88 -27.35
N ASP A 137 6.45 16.32 -26.31
CA ASP A 137 5.93 15.13 -25.64
C ASP A 137 4.52 15.44 -25.13
N ILE A 138 3.56 14.57 -25.47
CA ILE A 138 2.20 14.69 -24.95
C ILE A 138 2.17 14.00 -23.60
N VAL A 139 1.91 14.76 -22.54
CA VAL A 139 1.75 14.25 -21.17
C VAL A 139 0.26 14.13 -20.87
N GLU A 140 -0.20 12.91 -20.63
CA GLU A 140 -1.60 12.63 -20.30
C GLU A 140 -1.72 12.09 -18.87
N PRO A 141 -2.66 12.59 -18.05
CA PRO A 141 -2.91 12.02 -16.74
C PRO A 141 -3.51 10.62 -16.86
N ILE A 142 -3.11 9.72 -15.99
CA ILE A 142 -3.73 8.39 -15.87
C ILE A 142 -5.11 8.55 -15.26
N ARG A 143 -6.14 8.32 -16.06
CA ARG A 143 -7.56 8.48 -15.65
C ARG A 143 -8.06 7.31 -14.83
N TYR A 144 -7.46 6.15 -15.03
CA TYR A 144 -7.86 4.95 -14.29
C TYR A 144 -7.57 5.10 -12.79
N ARG A 145 -8.50 4.61 -11.98
CA ARG A 145 -8.40 4.62 -10.52
C ARG A 145 -8.44 3.19 -10.01
N MET A 146 -7.26 2.65 -9.67
CA MET A 146 -7.07 1.29 -9.19
C MET A 146 -7.70 1.09 -7.80
N SER A 147 -8.31 -0.05 -7.57
CA SER A 147 -8.77 -0.49 -6.26
C SER A 147 -7.66 -1.22 -5.48
N LEU A 148 -7.80 -1.29 -4.14
CA LEU A 148 -6.92 -2.11 -3.29
C LEU A 148 -6.90 -3.58 -3.71
N ALA A 149 -8.07 -4.14 -4.06
CA ALA A 149 -8.18 -5.51 -4.51
C ALA A 149 -7.40 -5.79 -5.79
N GLU A 150 -7.46 -4.88 -6.76
CA GLU A 150 -6.69 -4.99 -8.01
C GLU A 150 -5.19 -4.87 -7.74
N TYR A 151 -4.79 -3.93 -6.87
CA TYR A 151 -3.39 -3.76 -6.50
C TYR A 151 -2.81 -5.04 -5.89
N PHE A 152 -3.49 -5.63 -4.91
CA PHE A 152 -3.04 -6.89 -4.30
C PHE A 152 -3.00 -8.03 -5.30
N LYS A 153 -4.06 -8.20 -6.11
CA LYS A 153 -4.12 -9.24 -7.14
C LYS A 153 -3.01 -9.10 -8.18
N LEU A 154 -2.72 -7.86 -8.61
CA LEU A 154 -1.65 -7.58 -9.57
C LEU A 154 -0.27 -7.99 -9.01
N ASN A 155 -0.06 -7.85 -7.71
CA ASN A 155 1.16 -8.26 -7.02
C ASN A 155 1.13 -9.73 -6.55
N GLY A 156 0.18 -10.53 -7.01
CA GLY A 156 0.07 -11.96 -6.67
C GLY A 156 -0.29 -12.23 -5.21
N LEU A 157 -1.00 -11.30 -4.56
CA LEU A 157 -1.43 -11.40 -3.18
C LEU A 157 -2.93 -11.70 -3.07
N ASN A 158 -3.27 -12.63 -2.20
CA ASN A 158 -4.63 -12.80 -1.70
C ASN A 158 -4.90 -11.81 -0.56
N HIS A 159 -6.17 -11.46 -0.36
CA HIS A 159 -6.61 -10.49 0.65
C HIS A 159 -8.02 -10.84 1.16
N ASP A 160 -8.41 -10.27 2.30
CA ASP A 160 -9.71 -10.46 2.94
C ASP A 160 -10.66 -9.25 2.83
N LEU A 161 -10.44 -8.35 1.86
CA LEU A 161 -11.25 -7.13 1.64
C LEU A 161 -12.75 -7.38 1.42
N HIS A 162 -13.16 -8.62 1.20
CA HIS A 162 -14.57 -8.98 1.00
C HIS A 162 -15.40 -9.05 2.29
N SER A 163 -14.75 -8.95 3.45
CA SER A 163 -15.44 -8.93 4.74
C SER A 163 -15.78 -7.48 5.14
N ASN A 164 -16.97 -7.25 5.73
CA ASN A 164 -17.40 -5.94 6.25
C ASN A 164 -16.60 -5.47 7.49
N ARG A 165 -15.36 -5.95 7.64
CA ARG A 165 -14.52 -5.69 8.83
C ARG A 165 -13.52 -4.53 8.61
N HIS A 166 -13.45 -4.00 7.40
CA HIS A 166 -12.41 -3.06 6.99
C HIS A 166 -12.83 -1.59 7.06
N THR A 167 -13.92 -1.32 7.77
CA THR A 167 -14.43 0.02 8.04
C THR A 167 -14.47 0.27 9.55
N PRO A 168 -14.35 1.54 10.00
CA PRO A 168 -14.47 1.90 11.39
C PRO A 168 -15.78 1.40 12.02
N ILE A 169 -15.70 0.97 13.28
CA ILE A 169 -16.88 0.57 14.08
C ILE A 169 -17.43 1.73 14.91
N ARG A 170 -16.66 2.80 15.10
CA ARG A 170 -17.04 4.01 15.81
C ARG A 170 -16.96 5.24 14.90
N THR A 171 -17.50 6.35 15.35
CA THR A 171 -17.48 7.60 14.59
C THR A 171 -16.13 8.31 14.67
N SER A 172 -15.89 9.26 13.74
CA SER A 172 -14.72 10.14 13.79
C SER A 172 -14.63 10.90 15.13
N ASP A 173 -15.79 11.36 15.65
CA ASP A 173 -15.86 12.09 16.91
C ASP A 173 -15.48 11.21 18.11
N ASP A 174 -15.87 9.93 18.12
CA ASP A 174 -15.50 9.01 19.18
C ASP A 174 -13.97 8.78 19.19
N ALA A 175 -13.39 8.46 18.05
CA ALA A 175 -11.95 8.29 17.89
C ALA A 175 -11.18 9.58 18.21
N GLY A 176 -11.69 10.73 17.78
CA GLY A 176 -11.14 12.06 18.06
C GLY A 176 -11.16 12.40 19.56
N ARG A 177 -12.25 12.09 20.25
CA ARG A 177 -12.37 12.30 21.70
C ARG A 177 -11.31 11.49 22.47
N ILE A 178 -11.11 10.24 22.08
CA ILE A 178 -10.09 9.40 22.71
C ILE A 178 -8.69 9.97 22.42
N PHE A 179 -8.41 10.36 21.18
CA PHE A 179 -7.12 10.99 20.82
C PHE A 179 -6.86 12.26 21.65
N ASP A 180 -7.89 13.08 21.89
CA ASP A 180 -7.79 14.28 22.72
C ASP A 180 -7.41 13.98 24.17
N CYS A 181 -7.85 12.85 24.74
CA CYS A 181 -7.41 12.41 26.06
C CYS A 181 -5.90 12.18 26.11
N PHE A 182 -5.34 11.58 25.06
CA PHE A 182 -3.89 11.38 24.95
C PHE A 182 -3.14 12.68 24.64
N LYS A 183 -3.71 13.55 23.81
CA LYS A 183 -3.12 14.85 23.48
C LYS A 183 -2.95 15.72 24.71
N ARG A 184 -4.00 15.83 25.52
CA ARG A 184 -4.05 16.72 26.70
C ARG A 184 -3.54 16.07 27.99
N ARG A 185 -3.12 14.80 27.96
CA ARG A 185 -2.73 14.02 29.15
C ARG A 185 -3.83 13.99 30.22
N HIS A 186 -5.09 13.89 29.81
CA HIS A 186 -6.24 13.88 30.72
C HIS A 186 -6.59 12.48 31.28
N LEU A 187 -5.81 11.46 30.93
CA LEU A 187 -5.99 10.14 31.52
C LEU A 187 -5.37 10.08 32.92
N SER A 188 -6.15 9.66 33.89
CA SER A 188 -5.62 9.33 35.20
C SER A 188 -4.62 8.18 35.10
N HIS A 189 -3.70 8.08 36.07
CA HIS A 189 -2.76 6.96 36.13
C HIS A 189 -3.51 5.60 36.15
N ARG A 190 -4.67 5.54 36.80
CA ARG A 190 -5.50 4.32 36.86
C ARG A 190 -6.09 3.96 35.49
N ALA A 191 -6.64 4.94 34.77
CA ALA A 191 -7.18 4.72 33.44
C ALA A 191 -6.09 4.26 32.46
N PHE A 192 -4.90 4.86 32.54
CA PHE A 192 -3.76 4.45 31.71
C PHE A 192 -3.29 3.02 32.05
N SER A 193 -3.19 2.69 33.34
CA SER A 193 -2.87 1.34 33.81
C SER A 193 -3.91 0.32 33.35
N ALA A 194 -5.18 0.73 33.25
CA ALA A 194 -6.25 -0.12 32.75
C ALA A 194 -6.05 -0.52 31.29
N ILE A 195 -5.62 0.40 30.42
CA ILE A 195 -5.30 0.10 29.01
C ILE A 195 -4.18 -0.94 28.93
N GLU A 196 -3.10 -0.73 29.67
CA GLU A 196 -1.94 -1.64 29.68
C GLU A 196 -2.34 -3.05 30.17
N GLN A 197 -3.15 -3.14 31.23
CA GLN A 197 -3.62 -4.41 31.77
C GLN A 197 -4.59 -5.13 30.82
N LEU A 198 -5.51 -4.40 30.18
CA LEU A 198 -6.37 -4.96 29.13
C LEU A 198 -5.52 -5.54 28.01
N ARG A 199 -4.50 -4.80 27.57
CA ARG A 199 -3.60 -5.26 26.49
C ARG A 199 -2.83 -6.52 26.88
N LEU A 200 -2.23 -6.55 28.07
CA LEU A 200 -1.36 -7.64 28.50
C LEU A 200 -2.13 -8.92 28.86
N GLN A 201 -3.33 -8.80 29.43
CA GLN A 201 -4.04 -9.94 30.00
C GLN A 201 -5.21 -10.42 29.15
N TYR A 202 -5.83 -9.54 28.36
CA TYR A 202 -7.11 -9.83 27.72
C TYR A 202 -7.14 -9.62 26.20
N ARG A 203 -6.13 -9.02 25.61
CA ARG A 203 -6.05 -8.87 24.14
C ARG A 203 -6.03 -10.25 23.50
N GLY A 204 -6.89 -10.45 22.51
CA GLY A 204 -7.04 -11.73 21.80
C GLY A 204 -7.93 -12.74 22.54
N THR A 205 -8.60 -12.35 23.64
CA THR A 205 -9.66 -13.18 24.22
C THR A 205 -10.76 -13.46 23.20
N ARG A 206 -11.37 -14.65 23.31
CA ARG A 206 -12.48 -15.05 22.40
C ARG A 206 -13.85 -14.89 23.03
N HIS A 207 -13.92 -14.55 24.31
CA HIS A 207 -15.15 -14.46 25.09
C HIS A 207 -15.31 -13.08 25.69
N PRO A 208 -16.56 -12.58 25.85
CA PRO A 208 -16.83 -11.36 26.58
C PRO A 208 -16.33 -11.46 28.02
N LEU A 209 -15.85 -10.33 28.55
CA LEU A 209 -15.36 -10.20 29.91
C LEU A 209 -16.34 -9.36 30.75
N ALA A 210 -16.75 -9.84 31.90
CA ALA A 210 -17.48 -9.02 32.85
C ALA A 210 -16.52 -7.93 33.40
N ILE A 211 -16.97 -6.68 33.41
CA ILE A 211 -16.17 -5.54 33.89
C ILE A 211 -15.69 -5.76 35.32
N ARG A 212 -16.55 -6.40 36.16
CA ARG A 212 -16.21 -6.74 37.53
C ARG A 212 -15.05 -7.75 37.68
N ASP A 213 -14.80 -8.56 36.65
CA ASP A 213 -13.78 -9.60 36.64
C ASP A 213 -12.43 -9.10 36.12
N ILE A 214 -12.40 -7.85 35.62
CA ILE A 214 -11.18 -7.20 35.17
C ILE A 214 -10.42 -6.68 36.39
N MET A 215 -9.39 -7.40 36.80
CA MET A 215 -8.60 -7.11 37.99
C MET A 215 -7.25 -6.48 37.61
N PHE A 216 -6.88 -5.41 38.29
CA PHE A 216 -5.58 -4.75 38.15
C PHE A 216 -4.72 -4.96 39.40
N GLY A 217 -3.42 -5.14 39.18
CA GLY A 217 -2.43 -5.21 40.24
C GLY A 217 -1.71 -6.54 40.36
N SER A 218 -0.75 -6.56 41.28
CA SER A 218 -0.01 -7.78 41.66
C SER A 218 -0.95 -8.84 42.25
N PRO A 219 -0.67 -10.15 42.09
CA PRO A 219 -1.45 -11.24 42.67
C PRO A 219 -1.72 -11.09 44.18
N HIS A 220 -0.89 -10.30 44.89
CA HIS A 220 -0.98 -10.06 46.32
C HIS A 220 -1.73 -8.77 46.71
N ARG A 221 -2.09 -7.90 45.74
CA ARG A 221 -2.90 -6.68 45.96
C ARG A 221 -3.87 -6.51 44.80
N ARG A 222 -4.92 -7.33 44.79
CA ARG A 222 -6.00 -7.21 43.81
C ARG A 222 -6.99 -6.16 44.30
N GLU A 223 -6.90 -4.96 43.75
CA GLU A 223 -7.95 -3.95 43.91
C GLU A 223 -8.94 -4.04 42.75
N ALA A 224 -10.24 -4.10 43.09
CA ALA A 224 -11.28 -4.11 42.08
C ALA A 224 -11.39 -2.74 41.40
N VAL A 225 -11.23 -2.72 40.16
CA VAL A 225 -11.78 -2.01 38.99
C VAL A 225 -12.18 -0.50 39.04
N PRO A 226 -11.61 0.42 39.82
CA PRO A 226 -11.83 1.84 39.50
C PRO A 226 -11.29 2.24 38.12
N GLY A 227 -10.19 1.62 37.70
CA GLY A 227 -9.48 1.99 36.46
C GLY A 227 -10.26 1.78 35.16
N ILE A 228 -11.02 0.69 35.00
CA ILE A 228 -11.83 0.46 33.78
C ILE A 228 -12.96 1.47 33.70
N ARG A 229 -13.68 1.74 34.81
CA ARG A 229 -14.77 2.71 34.79
C ARG A 229 -14.25 4.12 34.50
N GLU A 230 -13.12 4.47 35.08
CA GLU A 230 -12.45 5.76 34.75
C GLU A 230 -12.02 5.83 33.29
N LEU A 231 -11.52 4.72 32.73
CA LEU A 231 -11.13 4.65 31.31
C LEU A 231 -12.36 4.81 30.41
N LEU A 232 -13.42 4.04 30.63
CA LEU A 232 -14.64 4.11 29.84
C LEU A 232 -15.27 5.52 29.91
N ALA A 233 -15.30 6.12 31.10
CA ALA A 233 -15.79 7.48 31.28
C ALA A 233 -14.93 8.51 30.56
N ALA A 234 -13.59 8.43 30.65
CA ALA A 234 -12.66 9.34 29.99
C ALA A 234 -12.79 9.26 28.46
N PHE A 235 -13.00 8.07 27.93
CA PHE A 235 -13.21 7.85 26.49
C PHE A 235 -14.64 8.16 26.02
N GLY A 236 -15.59 8.37 26.97
CA GLY A 236 -17.01 8.44 26.66
C GLY A 236 -17.50 7.15 26.00
N PHE A 237 -16.88 6.03 26.34
CA PHE A 237 -17.16 4.73 25.74
C PHE A 237 -18.28 4.03 26.47
N VAL A 238 -19.32 3.68 25.74
CA VAL A 238 -20.45 2.90 26.26
C VAL A 238 -20.36 1.48 25.68
N PRO A 239 -20.19 0.44 26.55
CA PRO A 239 -20.20 -0.94 26.10
C PRO A 239 -21.54 -1.32 25.44
N GLU A 240 -21.50 -2.25 24.47
CA GLU A 240 -22.71 -2.79 23.82
C GLU A 240 -23.61 -3.53 24.82
N GLN A 241 -23.00 -4.18 25.78
CA GLN A 241 -23.71 -4.84 26.89
C GLN A 241 -23.32 -4.20 28.24
N PRO A 242 -24.28 -3.84 29.08
CA PRO A 242 -23.99 -3.34 30.42
C PRO A 242 -23.10 -4.31 31.20
N ASP A 243 -22.06 -3.76 31.83
CA ASP A 243 -21.12 -4.51 32.70
C ASP A 243 -20.27 -5.59 31.99
N GLN A 244 -20.23 -5.63 30.66
CA GLN A 244 -19.37 -6.55 29.90
C GLN A 244 -18.61 -5.80 28.80
N LEU A 245 -17.42 -6.31 28.42
CA LEU A 245 -16.66 -5.92 27.26
C LEU A 245 -16.53 -7.11 26.32
N SER A 246 -16.97 -6.95 25.08
CA SER A 246 -16.75 -7.94 24.02
C SER A 246 -15.27 -7.96 23.61
N PRO A 247 -14.79 -9.05 22.97
CA PRO A 247 -13.43 -9.11 22.44
C PRO A 247 -13.09 -7.93 21.52
N LYS A 248 -14.04 -7.51 20.67
CA LYS A 248 -13.85 -6.35 19.76
C LYS A 248 -13.70 -5.04 20.52
N GLU A 249 -14.47 -4.85 21.61
CA GLU A 249 -14.35 -3.65 22.42
C GLU A 249 -13.04 -3.61 23.19
N ILE A 250 -12.52 -4.77 23.60
CA ILE A 250 -11.20 -4.86 24.23
C ILE A 250 -10.11 -4.50 23.21
N ASP A 251 -10.17 -5.05 22.01
CA ASP A 251 -9.23 -4.73 20.94
C ASP A 251 -9.31 -3.23 20.58
N TYR A 252 -10.51 -2.68 20.48
CA TYR A 252 -10.74 -1.24 20.26
C TYR A 252 -10.10 -0.39 21.36
N LEU A 253 -10.42 -0.65 22.64
CA LEU A 253 -9.90 0.11 23.79
C LEU A 253 -8.37 0.02 23.92
N THR A 254 -7.76 -1.06 23.45
CA THR A 254 -6.31 -1.30 23.55
C THR A 254 -5.49 -0.82 22.36
N GLY A 255 -6.13 -0.36 21.28
CA GLY A 255 -5.39 0.14 20.09
C GLY A 255 -6.24 0.49 18.89
N GLY A 256 -7.33 -0.25 18.63
CA GLY A 256 -8.16 -0.09 17.44
C GLY A 256 -8.73 1.31 17.25
N TRP A 257 -9.02 2.03 18.35
CA TRP A 257 -9.44 3.43 18.30
C TRP A 257 -8.42 4.35 17.61
N PHE A 258 -7.12 4.02 17.72
CA PHE A 258 -6.07 4.83 17.09
C PHE A 258 -5.98 4.56 15.59
N GLU A 259 -6.17 3.32 15.18
CA GLU A 259 -6.27 2.94 13.77
C GLU A 259 -7.47 3.65 13.12
N GLU A 260 -8.63 3.69 13.79
CA GLU A 260 -9.80 4.41 13.31
C GLU A 260 -9.57 5.92 13.26
N TRP A 261 -8.90 6.51 14.26
CA TRP A 261 -8.53 7.92 14.23
C TRP A 261 -7.63 8.24 13.03
N VAL A 262 -6.61 7.42 12.78
CA VAL A 262 -5.72 7.57 11.62
C VAL A 262 -6.50 7.44 10.33
N TYR A 263 -7.39 6.45 10.23
CA TYR A 263 -8.26 6.26 9.07
C TYR A 263 -9.05 7.54 8.75
N TYR A 264 -9.73 8.12 9.73
CA TYR A 264 -10.52 9.33 9.52
C TYR A 264 -9.67 10.55 9.15
N ARG A 265 -8.50 10.69 9.77
CA ARG A 265 -7.59 11.78 9.42
C ARG A 265 -7.04 11.66 8.00
N LEU A 266 -6.69 10.47 7.58
CA LEU A 266 -6.23 10.24 6.21
C LEU A 266 -7.38 10.40 5.19
N LEU A 267 -8.58 9.97 5.54
CA LEU A 267 -9.75 10.19 4.70
C LEU A 267 -10.02 11.68 4.46
N GLU A 268 -9.91 12.50 5.52
CA GLU A 268 -10.12 13.95 5.49
C GLU A 268 -8.99 14.68 4.73
N LEU A 269 -7.72 14.41 5.08
CA LEU A 269 -6.59 15.20 4.61
C LEU A 269 -6.06 14.76 3.24
N VAL A 270 -6.11 13.47 2.93
CA VAL A 270 -5.53 12.91 1.70
C VAL A 270 -6.59 12.67 0.62
N SER A 271 -7.86 12.46 1.01
CA SER A 271 -8.94 12.08 0.10
C SER A 271 -8.54 10.91 -0.82
N PRO A 272 -8.23 9.73 -0.27
CA PRO A 272 -7.75 8.58 -1.05
C PRO A 272 -8.84 8.02 -1.97
N GLN A 273 -8.43 7.31 -3.03
CA GLN A 273 -9.34 6.59 -3.94
C GLN A 273 -10.12 5.49 -3.20
N GLN A 274 -9.43 4.79 -2.33
CA GLN A 274 -9.95 3.77 -1.45
C GLN A 274 -9.09 3.69 -0.19
N ILE A 275 -9.70 3.46 0.96
CA ILE A 275 -9.04 3.27 2.25
C ILE A 275 -9.71 2.13 3.01
N ALA A 276 -8.93 1.35 3.76
CA ALA A 276 -9.41 0.21 4.54
C ALA A 276 -8.60 0.01 5.81
N LEU A 277 -9.22 -0.63 6.81
CA LEU A 277 -8.64 -0.98 8.12
C LEU A 277 -8.41 -2.49 8.23
N GLY A 278 -7.33 -2.88 8.93
CA GLY A 278 -7.10 -4.27 9.37
C GLY A 278 -7.08 -5.29 8.23
N VAL A 279 -6.56 -4.91 7.06
CA VAL A 279 -6.57 -5.77 5.87
C VAL A 279 -5.52 -6.86 5.99
N ARG A 280 -5.94 -8.11 5.87
CA ARG A 280 -5.01 -9.24 5.85
C ARG A 280 -4.64 -9.60 4.43
N ILE A 281 -3.33 -9.68 4.20
CA ILE A 281 -2.74 -10.10 2.93
C ILE A 281 -1.88 -11.34 3.13
N PHE A 282 -1.85 -12.21 2.11
CA PHE A 282 -1.06 -13.44 2.14
C PHE A 282 -0.72 -13.91 0.73
N ARG A 283 0.42 -14.59 0.58
CA ARG A 283 0.77 -15.25 -0.69
C ARG A 283 -0.06 -16.53 -0.86
N PRO A 284 -0.46 -16.88 -2.10
CA PRO A 284 -1.08 -18.15 -2.37
C PRO A 284 -0.25 -19.32 -1.81
N GLY A 285 -0.89 -20.22 -1.05
CA GLY A 285 -0.23 -21.36 -0.40
C GLY A 285 0.52 -21.05 0.90
N SER A 286 0.60 -19.79 1.34
CA SER A 286 1.19 -19.43 2.63
C SER A 286 0.18 -19.55 3.77
N GLN A 287 0.63 -20.11 4.92
CA GLN A 287 -0.14 -20.06 6.16
C GLN A 287 0.08 -18.76 6.95
N HIS A 288 1.08 -17.97 6.56
CA HIS A 288 1.39 -16.69 7.19
C HIS A 288 0.59 -15.57 6.53
N ASN A 289 -0.18 -14.85 7.31
CA ASN A 289 -0.83 -13.62 6.90
C ASN A 289 -0.16 -12.42 7.57
N ASN A 290 -0.22 -11.28 6.89
CA ASN A 290 0.19 -9.99 7.43
C ASN A 290 -1.04 -9.10 7.48
N GLU A 291 -1.27 -8.50 8.65
CA GLU A 291 -2.32 -7.51 8.85
C GLU A 291 -1.74 -6.11 8.65
N LEU A 292 -2.43 -5.31 7.85
CA LEU A 292 -2.13 -3.92 7.56
C LEU A 292 -3.12 -3.07 8.35
N ASP A 293 -2.64 -2.28 9.33
CA ASP A 293 -3.51 -1.52 10.24
C ASP A 293 -4.38 -0.52 9.45
N VAL A 294 -3.78 0.35 8.65
CA VAL A 294 -4.47 1.24 7.71
C VAL A 294 -3.79 1.15 6.35
N VAL A 295 -4.58 0.94 5.30
CA VAL A 295 -4.07 0.87 3.92
C VAL A 295 -4.96 1.66 2.98
N PHE A 296 -4.34 2.40 2.05
CA PHE A 296 -5.10 3.18 1.07
C PHE A 296 -4.36 3.33 -0.26
N ILE A 297 -5.11 3.71 -1.30
CA ILE A 297 -4.57 4.08 -2.61
C ILE A 297 -4.87 5.54 -2.89
N LYS A 298 -3.86 6.28 -3.31
CA LYS A 298 -3.94 7.64 -3.85
C LYS A 298 -3.14 7.72 -5.14
N ALA A 299 -3.76 8.24 -6.22
CA ALA A 299 -3.15 8.31 -7.55
C ALA A 299 -2.46 6.99 -7.98
N ASN A 300 -3.14 5.86 -7.78
CA ASN A 300 -2.67 4.50 -8.07
C ASN A 300 -1.42 4.04 -7.28
N THR A 301 -1.00 4.81 -6.29
CA THR A 301 0.10 4.47 -5.37
C THR A 301 -0.46 3.90 -4.06
N LEU A 302 0.13 2.81 -3.57
CA LEU A 302 -0.26 2.18 -2.32
C LEU A 302 0.46 2.82 -1.14
N PHE A 303 -0.30 3.11 -0.11
CA PHE A 303 0.18 3.60 1.18
C PHE A 303 -0.23 2.63 2.28
N VAL A 304 0.71 2.31 3.16
CA VAL A 304 0.48 1.46 4.33
C VAL A 304 0.90 2.22 5.57
N VAL A 305 0.03 2.28 6.56
CA VAL A 305 0.28 2.95 7.84
C VAL A 305 0.13 1.94 8.97
N GLU A 306 1.21 1.67 9.67
CA GLU A 306 1.23 0.89 10.90
C GLU A 306 0.96 1.81 12.09
N CYS A 307 0.03 1.46 12.97
CA CYS A 307 -0.44 2.28 14.09
C CYS A 307 0.01 1.70 15.43
N LYS A 308 0.70 2.50 16.26
CA LYS A 308 1.21 2.03 17.56
C LYS A 308 0.84 3.00 18.68
N THR A 309 0.02 2.52 19.64
CA THR A 309 -0.42 3.28 20.82
C THR A 309 0.47 3.05 22.04
N GLY A 310 1.19 1.92 22.10
CA GLY A 310 1.96 1.51 23.27
C GLY A 310 3.36 2.09 23.33
N VAL A 311 3.94 2.06 24.54
CA VAL A 311 5.37 2.34 24.77
C VAL A 311 6.14 1.09 24.36
N ALA A 312 6.45 0.98 23.08
CA ALA A 312 7.38 -0.05 22.64
C ALA A 312 8.79 0.29 23.16
N THR A 313 9.53 -0.71 23.66
CA THR A 313 10.95 -0.58 23.87
C THR A 313 11.63 -0.31 22.53
N ASP A 314 12.82 0.28 22.54
CA ASP A 314 13.56 0.58 21.29
C ASP A 314 13.79 -0.69 20.45
N HIS A 315 13.99 -1.83 21.12
CA HIS A 315 14.11 -3.14 20.44
C HIS A 315 12.81 -3.53 19.70
N MET A 316 11.66 -3.46 20.36
CA MET A 316 10.36 -3.77 19.73
C MET A 316 10.02 -2.81 18.59
N PHE A 317 10.46 -1.55 18.69
CA PHE A 317 10.25 -0.57 17.62
C PHE A 317 11.10 -0.89 16.39
N ASN A 318 12.36 -1.27 16.58
CA ASN A 318 13.21 -1.74 15.47
C ASN A 318 12.60 -2.95 14.78
N GLU A 319 12.06 -3.92 15.52
CA GLU A 319 11.36 -5.08 14.93
C GLU A 319 10.17 -4.64 14.07
N ILE A 320 9.40 -3.62 14.50
CA ILE A 320 8.28 -3.07 13.70
C ILE A 320 8.79 -2.43 12.41
N VAL A 321 9.84 -1.61 12.48
CA VAL A 321 10.45 -0.98 11.30
C VAL A 321 10.96 -2.03 10.31
N TYR A 322 11.68 -3.05 10.80
CA TYR A 322 12.14 -4.15 9.96
C TYR A 322 10.99 -4.96 9.35
N LYS A 323 9.94 -5.24 10.13
CA LYS A 323 8.73 -5.91 9.63
C LYS A 323 8.07 -5.11 8.50
N VAL A 324 7.86 -3.81 8.70
CA VAL A 324 7.22 -2.93 7.71
C VAL A 324 8.09 -2.79 6.45
N SER A 325 9.41 -2.66 6.61
CA SER A 325 10.33 -2.60 5.47
C SER A 325 10.35 -3.92 4.68
N ALA A 326 10.47 -5.04 5.37
CA ALA A 326 10.43 -6.36 4.73
C ALA A 326 9.09 -6.61 4.01
N LEU A 327 7.98 -6.15 4.59
CA LEU A 327 6.66 -6.22 3.98
C LEU A 327 6.61 -5.41 2.69
N LYS A 328 7.16 -4.18 2.72
CA LYS A 328 7.23 -3.30 1.55
C LYS A 328 8.02 -3.94 0.41
N GLU A 329 9.23 -4.43 0.68
CA GLU A 329 10.12 -4.94 -0.36
C GLU A 329 9.68 -6.31 -0.92
N VAL A 330 9.23 -7.20 -0.04
CA VAL A 330 8.97 -8.60 -0.41
C VAL A 330 7.54 -8.83 -0.88
N ILE A 331 6.58 -8.08 -0.35
CA ILE A 331 5.15 -8.36 -0.55
C ILE A 331 4.46 -7.29 -1.40
N LEU A 332 4.73 -6.01 -1.14
CA LEU A 332 3.95 -4.91 -1.73
C LEU A 332 4.62 -4.25 -2.94
N GLY A 333 5.86 -4.66 -3.28
CA GLY A 333 6.61 -4.07 -4.38
C GLY A 333 7.15 -2.66 -4.11
N MET A 334 7.92 -2.10 -5.06
CA MET A 334 8.61 -0.81 -4.89
C MET A 334 7.68 0.42 -4.92
N ALA A 335 6.47 0.28 -5.45
CA ALA A 335 5.48 1.37 -5.55
C ALA A 335 4.67 1.60 -4.26
N CYS A 336 5.11 1.06 -3.12
CA CYS A 336 4.45 1.20 -1.83
C CYS A 336 5.18 2.18 -0.92
N HIS A 337 4.43 3.10 -0.29
CA HIS A 337 4.92 3.99 0.76
C HIS A 337 4.46 3.52 2.13
N SER A 338 5.42 3.37 3.05
CA SER A 338 5.16 2.85 4.39
C SER A 338 5.39 3.92 5.45
N TYR A 339 4.43 4.00 6.37
CA TYR A 339 4.44 4.94 7.49
C TYR A 339 4.24 4.19 8.80
N ILE A 340 4.82 4.73 9.89
CA ILE A 340 4.51 4.31 11.26
C ILE A 340 4.00 5.54 12.01
N PHE A 341 2.73 5.48 12.42
CA PHE A 341 2.14 6.48 13.30
C PHE A 341 2.19 5.97 14.74
N THR A 342 2.74 6.80 15.64
CA THR A 342 2.91 6.36 17.03
C THR A 342 2.60 7.47 18.04
N LEU A 343 2.00 7.08 19.17
CA LEU A 343 1.77 7.97 20.30
C LEU A 343 2.99 8.12 21.22
N LYS A 344 4.14 7.54 20.89
CA LYS A 344 5.41 7.76 21.57
C LYS A 344 5.91 9.19 21.31
N ASN A 345 6.30 9.90 22.34
CA ASN A 345 6.79 11.29 22.25
C ASN A 345 8.25 11.38 21.86
N ASP A 346 9.08 10.46 22.32
CA ASP A 346 10.52 10.62 22.29
C ASP A 346 11.12 9.86 21.10
N TYR A 347 11.84 10.63 20.32
CA TYR A 347 12.76 10.12 19.32
C TYR A 347 14.05 9.66 19.98
N ASP A 348 14.37 8.42 19.83
CA ASP A 348 15.78 8.09 19.67
C ASP A 348 16.17 8.50 18.22
N HIS A 349 17.15 9.39 18.07
CA HIS A 349 17.69 9.76 16.75
C HIS A 349 18.10 8.53 15.91
N ARG A 350 18.43 7.42 16.57
CA ARG A 350 18.73 6.14 15.94
C ARG A 350 17.50 5.54 15.24
N LEU A 351 16.32 5.64 15.84
CA LEU A 351 15.09 5.10 15.26
C LEU A 351 14.66 5.89 14.03
N ALA A 352 14.78 7.21 14.06
CA ALA A 352 14.53 8.04 12.90
C ALA A 352 15.48 7.67 11.74
N HIS A 353 16.77 7.49 12.05
CA HIS A 353 17.77 7.09 11.08
C HIS A 353 17.49 5.67 10.50
N VAL A 354 17.17 4.69 11.35
CA VAL A 354 16.81 3.33 10.88
C VAL A 354 15.57 3.36 10.01
N SER A 355 14.54 4.14 10.39
CA SER A 355 13.32 4.26 9.59
C SER A 355 13.60 4.87 8.21
N GLU A 356 14.42 5.91 8.17
CA GLU A 356 14.85 6.57 6.94
C GLU A 356 15.64 5.62 6.03
N MET A 357 16.63 4.92 6.57
CA MET A 357 17.41 3.90 5.84
C MET A 357 16.52 2.80 5.24
N MET A 358 15.46 2.41 5.95
CA MET A 358 14.51 1.37 5.51
C MET A 358 13.39 1.94 4.61
N GLY A 359 13.42 3.23 4.30
CA GLY A 359 12.38 3.87 3.50
C GLY A 359 10.99 3.85 4.14
N VAL A 360 10.93 3.85 5.48
CA VAL A 360 9.71 3.91 6.29
C VAL A 360 9.65 5.28 6.96
N LYS A 361 8.56 6.02 6.78
CA LYS A 361 8.40 7.34 7.39
C LYS A 361 7.79 7.22 8.78
N LEU A 362 8.46 7.81 9.77
CA LEU A 362 8.00 7.82 11.16
C LEU A 362 7.25 9.12 11.49
N CYS A 363 6.03 8.98 12.00
CA CYS A 363 5.17 10.07 12.46
C CYS A 363 4.87 9.90 13.96
N PRO A 364 5.65 10.55 14.84
CA PRO A 364 5.47 10.45 16.28
C PRO A 364 4.31 11.31 16.78
N LYS A 365 3.97 11.17 18.06
CA LYS A 365 2.92 11.95 18.71
C LYS A 365 3.06 13.45 18.49
N GLY A 366 4.28 14.01 18.55
CA GLY A 366 4.53 15.44 18.32
C GLY A 366 4.03 15.91 16.95
N THR A 367 4.21 15.09 15.91
CA THR A 367 3.68 15.34 14.57
C THR A 367 2.15 15.20 14.55
N LEU A 368 1.60 14.15 15.16
CA LEU A 368 0.17 13.85 15.11
C LEU A 368 -0.69 14.86 15.85
N VAL A 369 -0.19 15.47 16.94
CA VAL A 369 -0.92 16.47 17.73
C VAL A 369 -0.80 17.90 17.19
N ASN A 370 0.13 18.14 16.27
CA ASN A 370 0.33 19.44 15.63
C ASN A 370 -0.32 19.41 14.23
N PRO A 371 -1.43 20.16 14.01
CA PRO A 371 -2.13 20.17 12.73
C PRO A 371 -1.23 20.54 11.54
N ASP A 372 -0.34 21.52 11.69
CA ASP A 372 0.53 21.96 10.60
C ASP A 372 1.53 20.88 10.18
N LEU A 373 2.07 20.13 11.16
CA LEU A 373 2.99 19.03 10.86
C LEU A 373 2.24 17.83 10.25
N LEU A 374 1.04 17.53 10.73
CA LEU A 374 0.22 16.46 10.18
C LEU A 374 -0.23 16.79 8.75
N ASN A 375 -0.62 18.04 8.48
CA ASN A 375 -0.93 18.51 7.13
C ASN A 375 0.28 18.36 6.19
N LYS A 376 1.49 18.74 6.63
CA LYS A 376 2.70 18.52 5.82
C LYS A 376 2.96 17.05 5.49
N VAL A 377 2.64 16.13 6.40
CA VAL A 377 2.73 14.69 6.12
C VAL A 377 1.69 14.27 5.08
N ALA A 378 0.45 14.77 5.20
CA ALA A 378 -0.61 14.51 4.23
C ALA A 378 -0.28 15.11 2.84
N ASP A 379 0.23 16.35 2.80
CA ASP A 379 0.71 17.00 1.57
C ASP A 379 1.80 16.18 0.89
N GLN A 380 2.76 15.64 1.65
CA GLN A 380 3.76 14.72 1.09
C GLN A 380 3.15 13.45 0.50
N MET A 381 2.10 12.89 1.11
CA MET A 381 1.37 11.75 0.54
C MET A 381 0.62 12.14 -0.75
N CYS A 382 0.15 13.40 -0.84
CA CYS A 382 -0.48 13.95 -2.03
C CYS A 382 0.55 14.31 -3.11
N LEU A 383 1.69 14.93 -2.76
CA LEU A 383 2.76 15.34 -3.69
C LEU A 383 3.45 14.15 -4.37
N ILE A 384 3.57 13.02 -3.68
CA ILE A 384 4.00 11.75 -4.30
C ILE A 384 3.05 11.37 -5.45
N SER A 385 1.85 11.95 -5.48
CA SER A 385 0.82 11.75 -6.49
C SER A 385 0.56 12.97 -7.40
N HIS A 386 1.23 14.10 -7.18
CA HIS A 386 0.95 15.38 -7.84
C HIS A 386 2.21 16.27 -7.99
N GLU A 387 3.23 15.82 -8.68
CA GLU A 387 4.13 16.78 -9.30
C GLU A 387 3.64 17.12 -10.72
N THR A 388 2.35 17.46 -10.85
CA THR A 388 1.81 18.07 -12.08
C THR A 388 0.54 18.84 -11.74
N ASP A 389 0.69 20.08 -11.35
CA ASP A 389 -0.22 21.18 -11.72
C ASP A 389 0.53 22.22 -12.52
#